data_aebb80f8a41c2657b467d6d118d701a2
#
_entry.id   aebb80f8a41c2657b467d6d118d701a2
#
_cell.length_a   1.000
_cell.length_b   1.000
_cell.length_c   1.000
_cell.angle_alpha   90.00
_cell.angle_beta   90.00
_cell.angle_gamma   90.00
#
_symmetry.space_group_name_H-M   'P 1'
#
loop_
_entity.id
_entity.type
_entity.pdbx_description
1 polymer ?
#
loop_
_entity_poly.entity_id
_entity_poly.type
_entity_poly.pdbx_seq_one_letter_code
_entity_poly.pdbx_strand_id
1 'polypeptide(L)'
;LWAAPVLVLYRVLTECFFGYEIQAAATIGRRFTIHHGYAVVINKNVVAGDDFTIRHGITLGNRGPNSLECPTFGNGVELGANVVVIGGIRIGHNVTVGAGSVVLDDIPDNALVVGEKARVKVIK
;
A
#
# COMPACT_ATOMS: atom_id res chain seq x y z
N LEU A 1 12.88 -25.12 -5.38
CA LEU A 1 14.34 -25.08 -5.17
C LEU A 1 15.04 -24.01 -6.02
N TRP A 2 14.69 -23.85 -7.29
CA TRP A 2 15.29 -22.84 -8.17
C TRP A 2 14.77 -21.42 -7.91
N ALA A 3 13.56 -21.27 -7.35
CA ALA A 3 12.98 -19.95 -7.05
C ALA A 3 13.62 -19.27 -5.83
N ALA A 4 14.19 -20.03 -4.90
CA ALA A 4 14.74 -19.45 -3.68
C ALA A 4 15.89 -18.46 -3.91
N PRO A 5 16.92 -18.76 -4.74
CA PRO A 5 17.98 -17.78 -5.02
C PRO A 5 17.45 -16.55 -5.76
N VAL A 6 16.48 -16.72 -6.65
CA VAL A 6 15.87 -15.61 -7.39
C VAL A 6 15.08 -14.70 -6.43
N LEU A 7 14.33 -15.28 -5.50
CA LEU A 7 13.60 -14.51 -4.49
C LEU A 7 14.53 -13.78 -3.53
N VAL A 8 15.64 -14.41 -3.13
CA VAL A 8 16.64 -13.75 -2.29
C VAL A 8 17.28 -12.57 -3.05
N LEU A 9 17.69 -12.79 -4.30
CA LEU A 9 18.24 -11.73 -5.13
C LEU A 9 17.24 -10.58 -5.34
N TYR A 10 15.97 -10.91 -5.62
CA TYR A 10 14.89 -9.93 -5.73
C TYR A 10 14.80 -9.09 -4.46
N ARG A 11 14.75 -9.71 -3.28
CA ARG A 11 14.69 -9.01 -2.00
C ARG A 11 15.89 -8.10 -1.76
N VAL A 12 17.10 -8.61 -1.99
CA VAL A 12 18.31 -7.81 -1.83
C VAL A 12 18.29 -6.60 -2.75
N LEU A 13 17.92 -6.77 -4.02
CA LEU A 13 17.87 -5.67 -4.96
C LEU A 13 16.78 -4.65 -4.58
N THR A 14 15.60 -5.12 -4.24
CA THR A 14 14.47 -4.22 -3.95
C THR A 14 14.61 -3.53 -2.61
N GLU A 15 14.98 -4.24 -1.56
CA GLU A 15 15.09 -3.66 -0.21
C GLU A 15 16.36 -2.81 -0.06
N CYS A 16 17.52 -3.28 -0.55
CA CYS A 16 18.79 -2.57 -0.34
C CYS A 16 19.02 -1.42 -1.32
N PHE A 17 18.59 -1.57 -2.58
CA PHE A 17 18.90 -0.59 -3.62
C PHE A 17 17.71 0.32 -3.94
N PHE A 18 16.48 -0.18 -3.87
CA PHE A 18 15.29 0.59 -4.24
C PHE A 18 14.41 0.97 -3.06
N GLY A 19 14.68 0.47 -1.87
CA GLY A 19 13.89 0.78 -0.67
C GLY A 19 12.46 0.26 -0.72
N TYR A 20 12.22 -0.86 -1.43
CA TYR A 20 10.92 -1.53 -1.50
C TYR A 20 10.92 -2.81 -0.71
N GLU A 21 9.89 -3.03 0.08
CA GLU A 21 9.55 -4.33 0.62
C GLU A 21 8.20 -4.78 0.07
N ILE A 22 8.17 -5.15 -1.21
CA ILE A 22 6.98 -5.74 -1.84
C ILE A 22 7.16 -7.25 -1.81
N GLN A 23 6.36 -7.91 -0.98
CA GLN A 23 6.46 -9.36 -0.85
C GLN A 23 5.92 -10.04 -2.11
N ALA A 24 6.71 -10.96 -2.68
CA ALA A 24 6.43 -11.57 -3.98
C ALA A 24 5.09 -12.33 -4.07
N ALA A 25 4.51 -12.71 -2.95
CA ALA A 25 3.21 -13.37 -2.89
C ALA A 25 2.02 -12.40 -2.86
N ALA A 26 2.25 -11.09 -2.81
CA ALA A 26 1.18 -10.11 -2.98
C ALA A 26 0.56 -10.25 -4.38
N THR A 27 -0.76 -10.16 -4.44
CA THR A 27 -1.49 -10.25 -5.72
C THR A 27 -1.84 -8.86 -6.20
N ILE A 28 -1.22 -8.41 -7.27
CA ILE A 28 -1.47 -7.11 -7.87
C ILE A 28 -1.80 -7.30 -9.34
N GLY A 29 -2.88 -6.68 -9.79
CA GLY A 29 -3.36 -6.75 -11.15
C GLY A 29 -2.45 -6.07 -12.17
N ARG A 30 -2.96 -5.83 -13.35
CA ARG A 30 -2.21 -5.24 -14.48
C ARG A 30 -2.07 -3.73 -14.32
N ARG A 31 -1.04 -3.18 -14.95
CA ARG A 31 -0.73 -1.74 -14.98
C ARG A 31 -0.54 -1.14 -13.60
N PHE A 32 0.17 -1.87 -12.75
CA PHE A 32 0.63 -1.38 -11.47
C PHE A 32 1.68 -0.28 -11.66
N THR A 33 1.46 0.87 -11.06
CA THR A 33 2.32 2.05 -11.21
C THR A 33 2.81 2.55 -9.86
N ILE A 34 4.10 2.78 -9.76
CA ILE A 34 4.74 3.37 -8.58
C ILE A 34 5.41 4.67 -8.97
N HIS A 35 5.00 5.78 -8.35
CA HIS A 35 5.67 7.05 -8.47
C HIS A 35 6.56 7.32 -7.25
N HIS A 36 7.84 7.68 -7.49
CA HIS A 36 8.80 7.99 -6.42
C HIS A 36 8.93 6.89 -5.37
N GLY A 37 9.20 5.69 -5.78
CA GLY A 37 9.00 4.45 -5.06
C GLY A 37 9.97 4.15 -3.93
N TYR A 38 10.21 5.02 -2.99
CA TYR A 38 10.98 4.74 -1.78
C TYR A 38 10.08 4.41 -0.59
N ALA A 39 10.60 3.59 0.33
CA ALA A 39 9.92 3.21 1.59
C ALA A 39 8.51 2.64 1.36
N VAL A 40 8.35 1.81 0.35
CA VAL A 40 7.10 1.10 0.05
C VAL A 40 7.13 -0.27 0.72
N VAL A 41 6.12 -0.56 1.53
CA VAL A 41 5.96 -1.85 2.20
C VAL A 41 4.61 -2.44 1.84
N ILE A 42 4.60 -3.59 1.16
CA ILE A 42 3.39 -4.32 0.78
C ILE A 42 3.49 -5.76 1.26
N ASN A 43 2.60 -6.13 2.18
CA ASN A 43 2.53 -7.48 2.73
C ASN A 43 2.04 -8.49 1.68
N LYS A 44 2.49 -9.74 1.82
CA LYS A 44 2.17 -10.86 0.93
C LYS A 44 0.68 -11.16 0.77
N ASN A 45 -0.14 -10.80 1.74
CA ASN A 45 -1.58 -11.07 1.75
C ASN A 45 -2.41 -9.91 1.17
N VAL A 46 -1.76 -8.84 0.68
CA VAL A 46 -2.44 -7.75 -0.01
C VAL A 46 -2.92 -8.21 -1.38
N VAL A 47 -4.14 -7.83 -1.72
CA VAL A 47 -4.74 -8.06 -3.03
C VAL A 47 -5.15 -6.71 -3.63
N ALA A 48 -4.69 -6.41 -4.81
CA ALA A 48 -5.08 -5.22 -5.57
C ALA A 48 -5.51 -5.59 -6.99
N GLY A 49 -6.48 -4.86 -7.50
CA GLY A 49 -6.97 -5.01 -8.85
C GLY A 49 -6.05 -4.37 -9.91
N ASP A 50 -6.60 -4.12 -11.09
CA ASP A 50 -5.91 -3.47 -12.19
C ASP A 50 -5.79 -1.95 -11.96
N ASP A 51 -4.83 -1.32 -12.64
CA ASP A 51 -4.62 0.13 -12.59
C ASP A 51 -4.40 0.67 -11.16
N PHE A 52 -3.66 -0.07 -10.37
CA PHE A 52 -3.30 0.32 -9.02
C PHE A 52 -2.11 1.27 -9.05
N THR A 53 -2.27 2.47 -8.52
CA THR A 53 -1.23 3.50 -8.50
C THR A 53 -0.89 3.88 -7.07
N ILE A 54 0.39 3.86 -6.75
CA ILE A 54 0.90 4.25 -5.43
C ILE A 54 2.07 5.24 -5.56
N ARG A 55 2.40 5.88 -4.44
CA ARG A 55 3.55 6.77 -4.31
C ARG A 55 4.50 6.27 -3.21
N HIS A 56 5.52 7.05 -2.87
CA HIS A 56 6.48 6.68 -1.83
C HIS A 56 5.85 6.61 -0.43
N GLY A 57 6.51 5.89 0.47
CA GLY A 57 6.13 5.81 1.88
C GLY A 57 4.83 5.06 2.16
N ILE A 58 4.36 4.25 1.23
CA ILE A 58 3.12 3.47 1.36
C ILE A 58 3.35 2.28 2.28
N THR A 59 2.39 2.04 3.17
CA THR A 59 2.35 0.82 3.98
C THR A 59 1.01 0.12 3.82
N LEU A 60 1.04 -1.10 3.27
CA LEU A 60 -0.14 -1.95 3.12
C LEU A 60 0.09 -3.26 3.86
N GLY A 61 -0.70 -3.53 4.89
CA GLY A 61 -0.44 -4.71 5.71
C GLY A 61 -1.54 -5.06 6.71
N ASN A 62 -1.18 -5.94 7.63
CA ASN A 62 -2.02 -6.36 8.74
C ASN A 62 -1.89 -5.41 9.94
N ARG A 63 -2.87 -5.45 10.86
CA ARG A 63 -2.88 -4.58 12.05
C ARG A 63 -1.93 -5.00 13.17
N GLY A 64 -1.41 -6.20 13.13
CA GLY A 64 -0.53 -6.67 14.20
C GLY A 64 -0.19 -8.16 14.08
N PRO A 65 0.64 -8.69 14.98
CA PRO A 65 1.20 -10.03 14.86
C PRO A 65 0.16 -11.16 14.92
N ASN A 66 -1.00 -10.90 15.48
CA ASN A 66 -2.07 -11.89 15.67
C ASN A 66 -3.11 -11.91 14.54
N SER A 67 -2.96 -11.08 13.51
CA SER A 67 -3.85 -11.06 12.35
C SER A 67 -3.06 -11.12 11.06
N LEU A 68 -3.47 -12.00 10.16
CA LEU A 68 -2.90 -12.10 8.81
C LEU A 68 -3.72 -11.35 7.77
N GLU A 69 -4.82 -10.72 8.18
CA GLU A 69 -5.73 -10.02 7.29
C GLU A 69 -5.11 -8.71 6.81
N CYS A 70 -5.09 -8.56 5.50
CA CYS A 70 -4.57 -7.40 4.80
C CYS A 70 -5.65 -6.78 3.90
N PRO A 71 -5.47 -5.53 3.49
CA PRO A 71 -6.45 -4.85 2.66
C PRO A 71 -6.58 -5.48 1.27
N THR A 72 -7.80 -5.40 0.74
CA THR A 72 -8.14 -5.73 -0.65
C THR A 72 -8.60 -4.48 -1.38
N PHE A 73 -8.01 -4.22 -2.52
CA PHE A 73 -8.29 -3.05 -3.36
C PHE A 73 -9.01 -3.46 -4.64
N GLY A 74 -10.01 -2.69 -5.05
CA GLY A 74 -10.64 -2.80 -6.35
C GLY A 74 -9.73 -2.30 -7.48
N ASN A 75 -10.33 -2.02 -8.65
CA ASN A 75 -9.61 -1.49 -9.80
C ASN A 75 -9.53 0.05 -9.75
N GLY A 76 -8.49 0.61 -10.33
CA GLY A 76 -8.36 2.06 -10.48
C GLY A 76 -8.14 2.81 -9.17
N VAL A 77 -7.57 2.18 -8.18
CA VAL A 77 -7.29 2.81 -6.88
C VAL A 77 -5.97 3.57 -6.94
N GLU A 78 -5.99 4.80 -6.44
CA GLU A 78 -4.80 5.66 -6.33
C GLU A 78 -4.53 6.01 -4.86
N LEU A 79 -3.31 5.73 -4.39
CA LEU A 79 -2.86 6.07 -3.05
C LEU A 79 -1.81 7.18 -3.12
N GLY A 80 -2.07 8.27 -2.43
CA GLY A 80 -1.13 9.38 -2.26
C GLY A 80 0.09 9.00 -1.44
N ALA A 81 1.09 9.87 -1.38
CA ALA A 81 2.31 9.63 -0.62
C ALA A 81 2.04 9.41 0.88
N ASN A 82 2.80 8.52 1.49
CA ASN A 82 2.73 8.20 2.92
C ASN A 82 1.35 7.73 3.42
N VAL A 83 0.56 7.13 2.55
CA VAL A 83 -0.72 6.51 2.94
C VAL A 83 -0.45 5.17 3.63
N VAL A 84 -1.17 4.92 4.71
CA VAL A 84 -1.14 3.67 5.46
C VAL A 84 -2.52 3.02 5.36
N VAL A 85 -2.59 1.79 4.86
CA VAL A 85 -3.82 0.98 4.81
C VAL A 85 -3.56 -0.34 5.49
N ILE A 86 -4.18 -0.58 6.62
CA ILE A 86 -3.92 -1.79 7.41
C ILE A 86 -5.21 -2.47 7.89
N GLY A 87 -5.15 -3.80 7.93
CA GLY A 87 -6.25 -4.65 8.37
C GLY A 87 -7.02 -5.27 7.22
N GLY A 88 -7.91 -6.19 7.56
CA GLY A 88 -8.76 -6.90 6.62
C GLY A 88 -9.92 -6.05 6.11
N ILE A 89 -9.61 -4.94 5.48
CA ILE A 89 -10.57 -3.96 4.96
C ILE A 89 -10.66 -4.02 3.44
N ARG A 90 -11.78 -3.57 2.92
CA ARG A 90 -12.02 -3.48 1.49
C ARG A 90 -12.06 -2.03 1.02
N ILE A 91 -11.22 -1.74 0.05
CA ILE A 91 -11.21 -0.48 -0.68
C ILE A 91 -11.87 -0.74 -2.04
N GLY A 92 -12.91 0.00 -2.35
CA GLY A 92 -13.69 -0.17 -3.59
C GLY A 92 -12.95 0.23 -4.85
N HIS A 93 -13.67 0.23 -5.98
CA HIS A 93 -13.13 0.65 -7.27
C HIS A 93 -13.05 2.17 -7.38
N ASN A 94 -12.08 2.67 -8.14
CA ASN A 94 -11.91 4.10 -8.45
C ASN A 94 -11.84 4.98 -7.20
N VAL A 95 -11.19 4.50 -6.15
CA VAL A 95 -10.96 5.24 -4.91
C VAL A 95 -9.64 6.00 -5.01
N THR A 96 -9.67 7.25 -4.60
CA THR A 96 -8.46 8.07 -4.44
C THR A 96 -8.25 8.37 -2.96
N VAL A 97 -7.09 8.03 -2.43
CA VAL A 97 -6.70 8.32 -1.04
C VAL A 97 -5.64 9.41 -1.02
N GLY A 98 -5.95 10.52 -0.39
CA GLY A 98 -5.03 11.67 -0.25
C GLY A 98 -3.81 11.34 0.59
N ALA A 99 -2.70 12.03 0.31
CA ALA A 99 -1.42 11.85 0.99
C ALA A 99 -1.55 11.93 2.53
N GLY A 100 -0.79 11.09 3.22
CA GLY A 100 -0.71 11.08 4.69
C GLY A 100 -1.94 10.47 5.39
N SER A 101 -2.89 9.93 4.66
CA SER A 101 -4.09 9.32 5.26
C SER A 101 -3.77 7.96 5.88
N VAL A 102 -4.41 7.67 7.00
CA VAL A 102 -4.42 6.36 7.64
C VAL A 102 -5.80 5.75 7.48
N VAL A 103 -5.90 4.64 6.76
CA VAL A 103 -7.16 3.98 6.43
C VAL A 103 -7.29 2.69 7.23
N LEU A 104 -8.32 2.62 8.05
CA LEU A 104 -8.59 1.51 8.96
C LEU A 104 -9.96 0.85 8.75
N ASP A 105 -10.80 1.45 7.90
CA ASP A 105 -12.17 1.02 7.64
C ASP A 105 -12.43 0.87 6.14
N ASP A 106 -13.47 0.13 5.79
CA ASP A 106 -13.89 -0.07 4.42
C ASP A 106 -14.22 1.26 3.72
N ILE A 107 -13.86 1.33 2.44
CA ILE A 107 -14.14 2.50 1.60
C ILE A 107 -14.97 2.06 0.40
N PRO A 108 -16.13 2.72 0.17
CA PRO A 108 -16.98 2.40 -0.98
C PRO A 108 -16.36 2.83 -2.31
N ASP A 109 -16.91 2.33 -3.41
CA ASP A 109 -16.51 2.70 -4.77
C ASP A 109 -16.62 4.22 -5.00
N ASN A 110 -15.75 4.75 -5.84
CA ASN A 110 -15.73 6.13 -6.29
C ASN A 110 -15.53 7.18 -5.18
N ALA A 111 -14.96 6.80 -4.05
CA ALA A 111 -14.72 7.71 -2.94
C ALA A 111 -13.41 8.48 -3.10
N LEU A 112 -13.42 9.72 -2.62
CA LEU A 112 -12.21 10.49 -2.32
C LEU A 112 -12.03 10.54 -0.81
N VAL A 113 -10.89 10.02 -0.35
CA VAL A 113 -10.53 9.98 1.08
C VAL A 113 -9.41 10.95 1.33
N VAL A 114 -9.56 11.77 2.36
CA VAL A 114 -8.52 12.74 2.77
C VAL A 114 -8.31 12.66 4.27
N GLY A 115 -7.06 12.83 4.69
CA GLY A 115 -6.70 12.95 6.10
C GLY A 115 -7.00 14.33 6.67
N GLU A 116 -6.89 14.48 7.98
CA GLU A 116 -7.04 15.76 8.64
C GLU A 116 -5.89 16.71 8.29
N LYS A 117 -6.22 17.98 8.09
CA LYS A 117 -5.21 19.04 7.96
C LYS A 117 -4.52 19.28 9.30
N ALA A 118 -3.25 19.65 9.24
CA ALA A 118 -2.53 20.08 10.43
C ALA A 118 -3.21 21.29 11.08
N ARG A 119 -3.25 21.30 12.41
CA ARG A 119 -3.78 22.40 13.21
C ARG A 119 -2.70 22.97 14.12
N VAL A 120 -2.66 24.28 14.25
CA VAL A 120 -1.80 24.94 15.23
C VAL A 120 -2.37 24.69 16.64
N LYS A 121 -1.63 24.01 17.50
CA LYS A 121 -2.03 23.79 18.90
C LYS A 121 -1.54 24.88 19.84
N VAL A 122 -0.32 25.35 19.62
CA VAL A 122 0.35 26.33 20.49
C VAL A 122 1.26 27.19 19.66
N ILE A 123 1.29 28.47 19.95
CA ILE A 123 2.32 29.42 19.46
C ILE A 123 3.37 29.52 20.57
N LYS A 124 4.65 29.23 20.24
CA LYS A 124 5.77 29.29 21.19
C LYS A 124 6.35 30.68 21.23
#